data_13d9bba4ec9db22870dbff79aa49276e
#
_entry.id   13d9bba4ec9db22870dbff79aa49276e
#
_cell.length_a   1.000
_cell.length_b   1.000
_cell.length_c   1.000
_cell.angle_alpha   90.00
_cell.angle_beta   90.00
_cell.angle_gamma   90.00
#
_symmetry.space_group_name_H-M   'P 1'
#
loop_
_entity.id
_entity.type
_entity.pdbx_description
1 polymer ?
#
loop_
_entity_poly.entity_id
_entity_poly.type
_entity_poly.pdbx_seq_one_letter_code
_entity_poly.pdbx_strand_id
1 'polypeptide(L)'
;MNKKKLKSIPKFTILLLIAITQIFPLYWLITFSLKSNTEIFGENVIGLPKVWRWDNYVTALSSSNLIRYFLNSVLYTAVTVAVAGVIAAMAAYAVSRMIWKMRNIVYGLFMIGIMIPAQAALLPLFQILDKLGLKGGYLGLMIPYIAGALPMSIMILVGFYRGIPREMEEAAYIDGCGIFKCFVQIILPMVKPAIATASIFTFLGTWNELMLANTFVDSDKYRTLPVGIMSLAGQYSTEWGLIGAGMVIATLPTIIIYFFLSKQVQESLVVGAVKG
;
A
#
# COMPACT_ATOMS: atom_id res chain seq x y z
N MET A 1 17.78 11.43 -43.15
CA MET A 1 17.39 10.92 -41.81
C MET A 1 17.41 12.09 -40.84
N ASN A 2 16.29 12.43 -40.22
CA ASN A 2 16.06 13.73 -39.52
C ASN A 2 16.91 13.80 -38.26
N LYS A 3 17.72 14.84 -38.06
CA LYS A 3 18.61 15.05 -36.89
C LYS A 3 17.90 14.92 -35.54
N LYS A 4 16.57 15.16 -35.50
CA LYS A 4 15.72 14.93 -34.29
C LYS A 4 15.55 13.42 -33.97
N LYS A 5 15.49 12.53 -34.98
CA LYS A 5 15.40 11.08 -34.75
C LYS A 5 16.72 10.51 -34.22
N LEU A 6 17.88 11.05 -34.65
CA LEU A 6 19.19 10.57 -34.19
C LEU A 6 19.47 10.92 -32.74
N LYS A 7 18.98 12.08 -32.21
CA LYS A 7 19.08 12.49 -30.81
C LYS A 7 18.12 11.74 -29.88
N SER A 8 17.07 11.08 -30.40
CA SER A 8 16.12 10.32 -29.62
C SER A 8 16.53 8.85 -29.41
N ILE A 9 17.43 8.31 -30.22
CA ILE A 9 17.88 6.91 -30.15
C ILE A 9 18.49 6.57 -28.79
N PRO A 10 19.48 7.33 -28.24
CA PRO A 10 20.05 6.98 -26.94
C PRO A 10 19.04 7.06 -25.80
N LYS A 11 18.09 8.00 -25.85
CA LYS A 11 17.00 8.08 -24.85
C LYS A 11 16.11 6.85 -24.91
N PHE A 12 15.71 6.42 -26.12
CA PHE A 12 14.87 5.23 -26.28
C PHE A 12 15.60 3.96 -25.85
N THR A 13 16.88 3.82 -26.15
CA THR A 13 17.71 2.68 -25.71
C THR A 13 17.80 2.61 -24.19
N ILE A 14 18.06 3.75 -23.53
CA ILE A 14 18.10 3.82 -22.05
C ILE A 14 16.75 3.45 -21.45
N LEU A 15 15.63 3.99 -21.98
CA LEU A 15 14.30 3.68 -21.50
C LEU A 15 13.95 2.19 -21.72
N LEU A 16 14.37 1.60 -22.84
CA LEU A 16 14.16 0.18 -23.10
C LEU A 16 14.94 -0.70 -22.13
N LEU A 17 16.21 -0.36 -21.85
CA LEU A 17 17.01 -1.07 -20.84
C LEU A 17 16.38 -1.00 -19.46
N ILE A 18 15.92 0.19 -19.05
CA ILE A 18 15.21 0.37 -17.78
C ILE A 18 13.93 -0.48 -17.77
N ALA A 19 13.13 -0.47 -18.84
CA ALA A 19 11.92 -1.27 -18.93
C ALA A 19 12.21 -2.77 -18.79
N ILE A 20 13.23 -3.28 -19.47
CA ILE A 20 13.65 -4.70 -19.38
C ILE A 20 14.05 -5.03 -17.93
N THR A 21 14.87 -4.21 -17.26
CA THR A 21 15.27 -4.46 -15.88
C THR A 21 14.11 -4.43 -14.89
N GLN A 22 13.08 -3.61 -15.15
CA GLN A 22 11.88 -3.56 -14.31
C GLN A 22 10.91 -4.73 -14.56
N ILE A 23 10.81 -5.22 -15.80
CA ILE A 23 9.93 -6.35 -16.15
C ILE A 23 10.55 -7.69 -15.78
N PHE A 24 11.89 -7.78 -15.79
CA PHE A 24 12.61 -9.02 -15.52
C PHE A 24 12.24 -9.71 -14.20
N PRO A 25 12.13 -9.03 -13.04
CA PRO A 25 11.73 -9.67 -11.79
C PRO A 25 10.32 -10.29 -11.86
N LEU A 26 9.38 -9.66 -12.56
CA LEU A 26 8.03 -10.20 -12.75
C LEU A 26 8.05 -11.45 -13.64
N TYR A 27 8.79 -11.39 -14.75
CA TYR A 27 9.00 -12.55 -15.60
C TYR A 27 9.62 -13.70 -14.81
N TRP A 28 10.67 -13.42 -14.05
CA TRP A 28 11.35 -14.41 -13.23
C TRP A 28 10.44 -15.00 -12.16
N LEU A 29 9.66 -14.20 -11.46
CA LEU A 29 8.71 -14.66 -10.45
C LEU A 29 7.64 -15.59 -11.06
N ILE A 30 7.10 -15.24 -12.23
CA ILE A 30 6.11 -16.08 -12.93
C ILE A 30 6.73 -17.39 -13.37
N THR A 31 7.92 -17.38 -13.97
CA THR A 31 8.59 -18.61 -14.39
C THR A 31 9.01 -19.46 -13.19
N PHE A 32 9.49 -18.86 -12.12
CA PHE A 32 9.85 -19.49 -10.85
C PHE A 32 8.66 -20.23 -10.22
N SER A 33 7.49 -19.61 -10.19
CA SER A 33 6.27 -20.20 -9.63
C SER A 33 5.77 -21.46 -10.35
N LEU A 34 6.23 -21.67 -11.58
CA LEU A 34 5.84 -22.78 -12.45
C LEU A 34 6.92 -23.85 -12.56
N LYS A 35 7.96 -23.83 -11.71
CA LYS A 35 9.06 -24.77 -11.69
C LYS A 35 9.02 -25.67 -10.47
N SER A 36 9.73 -26.83 -10.57
CA SER A 36 10.08 -27.68 -9.42
C SER A 36 11.33 -27.17 -8.72
N ASN A 37 11.57 -27.62 -7.48
CA ASN A 37 12.78 -27.28 -6.74
C ASN A 37 14.07 -27.68 -7.49
N THR A 38 14.08 -28.84 -8.16
CA THR A 38 15.21 -29.31 -8.95
C THR A 38 15.52 -28.40 -10.12
N GLU A 39 14.51 -27.79 -10.71
CA GLU A 39 14.68 -26.85 -11.82
C GLU A 39 15.08 -25.46 -11.31
N ILE A 40 14.52 -25.00 -10.18
CA ILE A 40 14.82 -23.71 -9.56
C ILE A 40 16.30 -23.62 -9.13
N PHE A 41 16.82 -24.67 -8.49
CA PHE A 41 18.20 -24.71 -7.98
C PHE A 41 19.19 -25.40 -8.91
N GLY A 42 18.74 -25.87 -10.08
CA GLY A 42 19.55 -26.56 -11.08
C GLY A 42 20.05 -25.63 -12.18
N GLU A 43 20.12 -26.17 -13.39
CA GLU A 43 20.67 -25.47 -14.56
C GLU A 43 19.72 -24.46 -15.21
N ASN A 44 18.43 -24.40 -14.83
CA ASN A 44 17.42 -23.56 -15.47
C ASN A 44 16.83 -22.51 -14.53
N VAL A 45 17.67 -21.69 -13.91
CA VAL A 45 17.23 -20.67 -12.95
C VAL A 45 16.38 -19.56 -13.62
N ILE A 46 16.81 -19.10 -14.79
CA ILE A 46 16.23 -17.91 -15.48
C ILE A 46 15.30 -18.31 -16.65
N GLY A 47 15.53 -19.46 -17.29
CA GLY A 47 14.78 -19.88 -18.49
C GLY A 47 13.31 -20.18 -18.23
N LEU A 48 12.58 -20.50 -19.29
CA LEU A 48 11.19 -20.98 -19.18
C LEU A 48 11.15 -22.36 -18.50
N PRO A 49 10.07 -22.71 -17.81
CA PRO A 49 9.90 -24.02 -17.21
C PRO A 49 10.03 -25.15 -18.27
N LYS A 50 10.82 -26.19 -18.00
CA LYS A 50 10.87 -27.40 -18.84
C LYS A 50 9.56 -28.20 -18.70
N VAL A 51 9.03 -28.23 -17.47
CA VAL A 51 7.73 -28.80 -17.13
C VAL A 51 6.92 -27.74 -16.38
N TRP A 52 5.79 -27.36 -16.96
CA TRP A 52 4.92 -26.31 -16.40
C TRP A 52 4.13 -26.86 -15.20
N ARG A 53 4.52 -26.50 -13.98
CA ARG A 53 3.94 -26.97 -12.72
C ARG A 53 2.74 -26.12 -12.29
N TRP A 54 1.62 -26.23 -13.01
CA TRP A 54 0.36 -25.58 -12.63
C TRP A 54 -0.20 -26.12 -11.32
N ASP A 55 0.18 -27.32 -10.92
CA ASP A 55 -0.13 -27.93 -9.63
C ASP A 55 0.34 -27.08 -8.45
N ASN A 56 1.39 -26.26 -8.58
CA ASN A 56 1.80 -25.32 -7.54
C ASN A 56 0.68 -24.34 -7.19
N TYR A 57 -0.06 -23.83 -8.18
CA TYR A 57 -1.19 -22.93 -7.95
C TYR A 57 -2.41 -23.67 -7.37
N VAL A 58 -2.70 -24.86 -7.87
CA VAL A 58 -3.79 -25.68 -7.34
C VAL A 58 -3.52 -26.00 -5.88
N THR A 59 -2.31 -26.44 -5.54
CA THR A 59 -1.91 -26.73 -4.16
C THR A 59 -1.94 -25.49 -3.27
N ALA A 60 -1.44 -24.35 -3.76
CA ALA A 60 -1.49 -23.07 -3.03
C ALA A 60 -2.92 -22.68 -2.66
N LEU A 61 -3.86 -22.83 -3.59
CA LEU A 61 -5.25 -22.43 -3.38
C LEU A 61 -6.10 -23.46 -2.62
N SER A 62 -5.85 -24.77 -2.81
CA SER A 62 -6.71 -25.83 -2.27
C SER A 62 -6.20 -26.42 -0.96
N SER A 63 -4.88 -26.65 -0.84
CA SER A 63 -4.28 -27.38 0.30
C SER A 63 -3.77 -26.44 1.40
N SER A 64 -3.60 -25.15 1.10
CA SER A 64 -3.27 -24.13 2.09
C SER A 64 -4.48 -23.23 2.36
N ASN A 65 -4.53 -22.61 3.54
CA ASN A 65 -5.55 -21.60 3.85
C ASN A 65 -5.35 -20.28 3.08
N LEU A 66 -4.65 -20.29 1.94
CA LEU A 66 -4.20 -19.08 1.23
C LEU A 66 -5.36 -18.20 0.78
N ILE A 67 -6.49 -18.80 0.36
CA ILE A 67 -7.70 -18.04 0.01
C ILE A 67 -8.20 -17.24 1.23
N ARG A 68 -8.25 -17.85 2.40
CA ARG A 68 -8.65 -17.15 3.64
C ARG A 68 -7.70 -16.02 3.97
N TYR A 69 -6.40 -16.25 3.87
CA TYR A 69 -5.38 -15.22 4.13
C TYR A 69 -5.47 -14.07 3.12
N PHE A 70 -5.76 -14.39 1.87
CA PHE A 70 -6.03 -13.38 0.83
C PHE A 70 -7.24 -12.52 1.20
N LEU A 71 -8.36 -13.14 1.56
CA LEU A 71 -9.59 -12.44 1.97
C LEU A 71 -9.37 -11.60 3.24
N ASN A 72 -8.61 -12.11 4.20
CA ASN A 72 -8.20 -11.35 5.38
C ASN A 72 -7.37 -10.12 4.99
N SER A 73 -6.38 -10.27 4.10
CA SER A 73 -5.58 -9.14 3.63
C SER A 73 -6.42 -8.10 2.89
N VAL A 74 -7.39 -8.53 2.07
CA VAL A 74 -8.36 -7.63 1.44
C VAL A 74 -9.17 -6.88 2.50
N LEU A 75 -9.68 -7.58 3.51
CA LEU A 75 -10.47 -6.98 4.59
C LEU A 75 -9.64 -5.96 5.39
N TYR A 76 -8.45 -6.36 5.86
CA TYR A 76 -7.55 -5.46 6.60
C TYR A 76 -7.22 -4.20 5.80
N THR A 77 -6.85 -4.39 4.54
CA THR A 77 -6.44 -3.28 3.68
C THR A 77 -7.62 -2.37 3.34
N ALA A 78 -8.79 -2.94 2.97
CA ALA A 78 -9.96 -2.15 2.64
C ALA A 78 -10.45 -1.31 3.84
N VAL A 79 -10.53 -1.91 5.03
CA VAL A 79 -10.91 -1.19 6.25
C VAL A 79 -9.88 -0.11 6.59
N THR A 80 -8.58 -0.44 6.52
CA THR A 80 -7.52 0.53 6.82
C THR A 80 -7.57 1.72 5.86
N VAL A 81 -7.65 1.47 4.55
CA VAL A 81 -7.74 2.53 3.53
C VAL A 81 -8.96 3.42 3.75
N ALA A 82 -10.13 2.81 3.98
CA ALA A 82 -11.36 3.56 4.16
C ALA A 82 -11.34 4.39 5.44
N VAL A 83 -11.02 3.78 6.59
CA VAL A 83 -11.07 4.46 7.89
C VAL A 83 -9.95 5.48 8.02
N ALA A 84 -8.71 5.10 7.70
CA ALA A 84 -7.58 6.04 7.73
C ALA A 84 -7.78 7.19 6.73
N GLY A 85 -8.33 6.91 5.54
CA GLY A 85 -8.64 7.93 4.54
C GLY A 85 -9.62 8.98 5.05
N VAL A 86 -10.72 8.56 5.67
CA VAL A 86 -11.71 9.47 6.27
C VAL A 86 -11.10 10.28 7.41
N ILE A 87 -10.44 9.62 8.36
CA ILE A 87 -9.81 10.29 9.52
C ILE A 87 -8.74 11.28 9.04
N ALA A 88 -7.88 10.86 8.10
CA ALA A 88 -6.82 11.70 7.56
C ALA A 88 -7.36 12.91 6.81
N ALA A 89 -8.44 12.76 6.01
CA ALA A 89 -9.07 13.87 5.31
C ALA A 89 -9.62 14.91 6.28
N MET A 90 -10.31 14.46 7.33
CA MET A 90 -10.86 15.36 8.37
C MET A 90 -9.73 16.03 9.17
N ALA A 91 -8.73 15.26 9.63
CA ALA A 91 -7.60 15.78 10.40
C ALA A 91 -6.77 16.78 9.59
N ALA A 92 -6.46 16.44 8.33
CA ALA A 92 -5.70 17.31 7.43
C ALA A 92 -6.45 18.62 7.15
N TYR A 93 -7.78 18.56 6.96
CA TYR A 93 -8.61 19.76 6.83
C TYR A 93 -8.54 20.62 8.09
N ALA A 94 -8.72 20.01 9.27
CA ALA A 94 -8.69 20.72 10.55
C ALA A 94 -7.35 21.44 10.80
N VAL A 95 -6.21 20.77 10.54
CA VAL A 95 -4.87 21.34 10.81
C VAL A 95 -4.41 22.32 9.72
N SER A 96 -4.93 22.22 8.49
CA SER A 96 -4.47 23.07 7.38
C SER A 96 -5.39 24.27 7.10
N ARG A 97 -6.70 24.10 7.26
CA ARG A 97 -7.71 25.10 6.85
C ARG A 97 -8.37 25.80 8.02
N MET A 98 -8.62 25.10 9.13
CA MET A 98 -9.25 25.70 10.29
C MET A 98 -8.23 26.48 11.15
N ILE A 99 -8.72 27.54 11.85
CA ILE A 99 -7.90 28.39 12.73
C ILE A 99 -8.19 28.01 14.18
N TRP A 100 -7.22 27.36 14.86
CA TRP A 100 -7.27 27.01 16.26
C TRP A 100 -5.86 26.92 16.87
N LYS A 101 -5.77 27.10 18.20
CA LYS A 101 -4.49 27.33 18.90
C LYS A 101 -3.45 26.21 18.75
N MET A 102 -3.87 24.96 18.75
CA MET A 102 -2.96 23.82 18.79
C MET A 102 -2.71 23.15 17.43
N ARG A 103 -3.24 23.68 16.33
CA ARG A 103 -3.18 23.06 14.99
C ARG A 103 -1.76 22.65 14.57
N ASN A 104 -0.77 23.52 14.82
CA ASN A 104 0.62 23.26 14.43
C ASN A 104 1.27 22.20 15.32
N ILE A 105 0.92 22.16 16.62
CA ILE A 105 1.40 21.14 17.54
C ILE A 105 0.84 19.77 17.13
N VAL A 106 -0.46 19.68 16.90
CA VAL A 106 -1.10 18.43 16.46
C VAL A 106 -0.55 17.96 15.11
N TYR A 107 -0.37 18.87 14.15
CA TYR A 107 0.29 18.54 12.90
C TYR A 107 1.72 18.02 13.13
N GLY A 108 2.49 18.69 14.00
CA GLY A 108 3.85 18.26 14.38
C GLY A 108 3.88 16.87 15.01
N LEU A 109 2.91 16.52 15.86
CA LEU A 109 2.79 15.18 16.44
C LEU A 109 2.58 14.09 15.38
N PHE A 110 1.73 14.36 14.36
CA PHE A 110 1.60 13.43 13.23
C PHE A 110 2.91 13.30 12.45
N MET A 111 3.66 14.40 12.25
CA MET A 111 4.94 14.34 11.53
C MET A 111 5.99 13.54 12.29
N ILE A 112 6.02 13.61 13.63
CA ILE A 112 6.88 12.75 14.47
C ILE A 112 6.51 11.26 14.25
N GLY A 113 5.22 10.95 14.07
CA GLY A 113 4.77 9.59 13.78
C GLY A 113 5.39 8.95 12.53
N ILE A 114 5.74 9.75 11.52
CA ILE A 114 6.46 9.23 10.33
C ILE A 114 7.91 8.86 10.66
N MET A 115 8.51 9.53 11.63
CA MET A 115 9.92 9.34 11.99
C MET A 115 10.13 8.10 12.87
N ILE A 116 9.08 7.62 13.53
CA ILE A 116 9.16 6.44 14.39
C ILE A 116 9.08 5.17 13.52
N PRO A 117 10.14 4.34 13.46
CA PRO A 117 10.08 3.10 12.72
C PRO A 117 9.08 2.13 13.38
N ALA A 118 8.22 1.50 12.56
CA ALA A 118 7.22 0.56 13.06
C ALA A 118 7.84 -0.59 13.89
N GLN A 119 9.07 -0.97 13.57
CA GLN A 119 9.83 -2.00 14.28
C GLN A 119 10.12 -1.61 15.74
N ALA A 120 10.42 -0.34 16.00
CA ALA A 120 10.65 0.16 17.36
C ALA A 120 9.36 0.17 18.20
N ALA A 121 8.21 0.34 17.55
CA ALA A 121 6.91 0.34 18.21
C ALA A 121 6.34 -1.07 18.47
N LEU A 122 6.95 -2.13 17.93
CA LEU A 122 6.41 -3.49 17.95
C LEU A 122 6.13 -3.99 19.38
N LEU A 123 7.12 -3.93 20.27
CA LEU A 123 6.98 -4.40 21.65
C LEU A 123 5.99 -3.54 22.47
N PRO A 124 6.05 -2.20 22.45
CA PRO A 124 5.04 -1.37 23.11
C PRO A 124 3.61 -1.64 22.60
N LEU A 125 3.42 -1.76 21.28
CA LEU A 125 2.11 -2.07 20.68
C LEU A 125 1.60 -3.43 21.11
N PHE A 126 2.46 -4.46 21.13
CA PHE A 126 2.11 -5.78 21.60
C PHE A 126 1.58 -5.73 23.04
N GLN A 127 2.30 -5.04 23.95
CA GLN A 127 1.90 -4.91 25.35
C GLN A 127 0.58 -4.15 25.51
N ILE A 128 0.34 -3.11 24.73
CA ILE A 128 -0.90 -2.34 24.75
C ILE A 128 -2.06 -3.21 24.26
N LEU A 129 -1.91 -3.89 23.14
CA LEU A 129 -2.96 -4.74 22.58
C LEU A 129 -3.29 -5.94 23.47
N ASP A 130 -2.29 -6.52 24.10
CA ASP A 130 -2.46 -7.62 25.06
C ASP A 130 -3.24 -7.15 26.29
N LYS A 131 -2.85 -6.03 26.91
CA LYS A 131 -3.56 -5.42 28.04
C LYS A 131 -5.02 -5.05 27.74
N LEU A 132 -5.30 -4.66 26.49
CA LEU A 132 -6.64 -4.30 26.03
C LEU A 132 -7.48 -5.52 25.60
N GLY A 133 -6.90 -6.73 25.61
CA GLY A 133 -7.56 -7.95 25.12
C GLY A 133 -7.86 -7.94 23.62
N LEU A 134 -7.13 -7.15 22.83
CA LEU A 134 -7.34 -7.00 21.37
C LEU A 134 -6.39 -7.88 20.56
N LYS A 135 -5.38 -8.48 21.18
CA LYS A 135 -4.42 -9.38 20.51
C LYS A 135 -5.13 -10.59 19.92
N GLY A 136 -4.65 -11.05 18.76
CA GLY A 136 -5.11 -12.29 18.12
C GLY A 136 -6.43 -12.18 17.36
N GLY A 137 -7.07 -11.00 17.32
CA GLY A 137 -8.29 -10.74 16.56
C GLY A 137 -8.10 -9.74 15.42
N TYR A 138 -9.18 -9.49 14.65
CA TYR A 138 -9.15 -8.49 13.57
C TYR A 138 -8.74 -7.10 14.05
N LEU A 139 -9.26 -6.63 15.18
CA LEU A 139 -8.97 -5.31 15.73
C LEU A 139 -7.51 -5.16 16.15
N GLY A 140 -6.85 -6.25 16.55
CA GLY A 140 -5.44 -6.26 16.91
C GLY A 140 -4.49 -5.86 15.80
N LEU A 141 -4.89 -6.00 14.53
CA LEU A 141 -4.15 -5.51 13.37
C LEU A 141 -4.76 -4.23 12.77
N MET A 142 -6.08 -4.14 12.71
CA MET A 142 -6.75 -2.98 12.10
C MET A 142 -6.39 -1.67 12.79
N ILE A 143 -6.37 -1.65 14.13
CA ILE A 143 -6.05 -0.44 14.89
C ILE A 143 -4.62 0.05 14.64
N PRO A 144 -3.57 -0.79 14.78
CA PRO A 144 -2.22 -0.39 14.43
C PRO A 144 -2.05 0.04 12.96
N TYR A 145 -2.70 -0.64 12.03
CA TYR A 145 -2.63 -0.31 10.61
C TYR A 145 -3.26 1.06 10.31
N ILE A 146 -4.44 1.33 10.86
CA ILE A 146 -5.10 2.63 10.72
C ILE A 146 -4.22 3.72 11.34
N ALA A 147 -3.74 3.52 12.57
CA ALA A 147 -2.90 4.49 13.27
C ALA A 147 -1.60 4.78 12.51
N GLY A 148 -0.93 3.74 11.98
CA GLY A 148 0.31 3.86 11.22
C GLY A 148 0.13 4.53 9.86
N ALA A 149 -1.06 4.43 9.24
CA ALA A 149 -1.36 5.06 7.96
C ALA A 149 -1.67 6.57 8.08
N LEU A 150 -2.14 7.05 9.24
CA LEU A 150 -2.56 8.44 9.44
C LEU A 150 -1.48 9.47 9.15
N PRO A 151 -0.23 9.35 9.69
CA PRO A 151 0.77 10.39 9.53
C PRO A 151 1.08 10.72 8.08
N MET A 152 1.34 9.70 7.26
CA MET A 152 1.65 9.88 5.84
C MET A 152 0.45 10.40 5.06
N SER A 153 -0.74 9.88 5.32
CA SER A 153 -1.98 10.31 4.65
C SER A 153 -2.30 11.78 4.98
N ILE A 154 -2.15 12.19 6.25
CA ILE A 154 -2.35 13.58 6.68
C ILE A 154 -1.33 14.50 6.02
N MET A 155 -0.05 14.10 5.96
CA MET A 155 1.00 14.90 5.33
C MET A 155 0.68 15.17 3.85
N ILE A 156 0.31 14.14 3.10
CA ILE A 156 -0.06 14.26 1.69
C ILE A 156 -1.26 15.23 1.55
N LEU A 157 -2.34 15.00 2.30
CA LEU A 157 -3.55 15.78 2.19
C LEU A 157 -3.35 17.25 2.62
N VAL A 158 -2.58 17.52 3.67
CA VAL A 158 -2.22 18.89 4.09
C VAL A 158 -1.51 19.64 2.97
N GLY A 159 -0.59 18.99 2.26
CA GLY A 159 0.08 19.59 1.11
C GLY A 159 -0.90 20.06 0.02
N PHE A 160 -1.91 19.25 -0.27
CA PHE A 160 -2.94 19.58 -1.26
C PHE A 160 -3.92 20.63 -0.75
N TYR A 161 -4.42 20.51 0.48
CA TYR A 161 -5.34 21.48 1.06
C TYR A 161 -4.75 22.89 1.09
N ARG A 162 -3.46 23.02 1.43
CA ARG A 162 -2.76 24.33 1.42
C ARG A 162 -2.69 24.96 0.03
N GLY A 163 -2.83 24.17 -1.01
CA GLY A 163 -2.83 24.62 -2.39
C GLY A 163 -4.18 25.13 -2.91
N ILE A 164 -5.28 24.92 -2.18
CA ILE A 164 -6.61 25.40 -2.56
C ILE A 164 -6.73 26.88 -2.15
N PRO A 165 -7.17 27.79 -3.05
CA PRO A 165 -7.45 29.17 -2.71
C PRO A 165 -8.49 29.28 -1.58
N ARG A 166 -8.31 30.22 -0.63
CA ARG A 166 -9.24 30.40 0.49
C ARG A 166 -10.57 30.98 0.06
N GLU A 167 -10.56 31.71 -1.00
CA GLU A 167 -11.73 32.35 -1.62
C GLU A 167 -12.84 31.33 -1.96
N MET A 168 -12.47 30.08 -2.20
CA MET A 168 -13.45 29.00 -2.44
C MET A 168 -14.31 28.72 -1.19
N GLU A 169 -13.71 28.75 -0.01
CA GLU A 169 -14.43 28.53 1.26
C GLU A 169 -15.16 29.79 1.68
N GLU A 170 -14.57 30.98 1.47
CA GLU A 170 -15.15 32.27 1.78
C GLU A 170 -16.43 32.48 0.97
N ALA A 171 -16.42 32.22 -0.34
CA ALA A 171 -17.61 32.27 -1.18
C ALA A 171 -18.71 31.30 -0.68
N ALA A 172 -18.35 30.08 -0.31
CA ALA A 172 -19.28 29.12 0.25
C ALA A 172 -19.92 29.60 1.56
N TYR A 173 -19.15 30.24 2.43
CA TYR A 173 -19.67 30.80 3.68
C TYR A 173 -20.60 31.96 3.46
N ILE A 174 -20.33 32.82 2.46
CA ILE A 174 -21.24 33.92 2.03
C ILE A 174 -22.58 33.35 1.55
N ASP A 175 -22.54 32.18 0.84
CA ASP A 175 -23.74 31.46 0.39
C ASP A 175 -24.43 30.67 1.52
N GLY A 176 -24.02 30.85 2.78
CA GLY A 176 -24.65 30.23 3.95
C GLY A 176 -24.22 28.76 4.16
N CYS A 177 -23.15 28.32 3.53
CA CYS A 177 -22.66 26.97 3.68
C CYS A 177 -21.94 26.80 5.04
N GLY A 178 -22.36 25.85 5.87
CA GLY A 178 -21.65 25.50 7.11
C GLY A 178 -20.34 24.77 6.85
N ILE A 179 -19.42 24.73 7.82
CA ILE A 179 -18.08 24.16 7.72
C ILE A 179 -18.11 22.73 7.19
N PHE A 180 -18.98 21.86 7.73
CA PHE A 180 -19.04 20.46 7.33
C PHE A 180 -19.54 20.30 5.88
N LYS A 181 -20.52 21.09 5.48
CA LYS A 181 -21.05 21.10 4.10
C LYS A 181 -19.99 21.60 3.12
N CYS A 182 -19.28 22.67 3.45
CA CYS A 182 -18.16 23.20 2.68
C CYS A 182 -17.05 22.12 2.52
N PHE A 183 -16.68 21.45 3.61
CA PHE A 183 -15.69 20.36 3.57
C PHE A 183 -16.12 19.25 2.61
N VAL A 184 -17.34 18.70 2.75
CA VAL A 184 -17.79 17.52 1.99
C VAL A 184 -18.10 17.85 0.54
N GLN A 185 -18.75 18.99 0.27
CA GLN A 185 -19.28 19.31 -1.06
C GLN A 185 -18.31 20.13 -1.94
N ILE A 186 -17.39 20.87 -1.34
CA ILE A 186 -16.48 21.76 -2.07
C ILE A 186 -15.04 21.26 -1.97
N ILE A 187 -14.51 21.16 -0.77
CA ILE A 187 -13.09 20.90 -0.56
C ILE A 187 -12.71 19.43 -0.84
N LEU A 188 -13.47 18.47 -0.32
CA LEU A 188 -13.19 17.05 -0.49
C LEU A 188 -13.17 16.59 -1.96
N PRO A 189 -14.10 17.04 -2.84
CA PRO A 189 -14.02 16.75 -4.27
C PRO A 189 -12.78 17.32 -4.96
N MET A 190 -12.28 18.47 -4.54
CA MET A 190 -11.09 19.11 -5.13
C MET A 190 -9.79 18.34 -4.83
N VAL A 191 -9.75 17.60 -3.72
CA VAL A 191 -8.57 16.82 -3.30
C VAL A 191 -8.67 15.33 -3.62
N LYS A 192 -9.62 14.90 -4.46
CA LYS A 192 -9.73 13.51 -4.91
C LYS A 192 -8.41 12.89 -5.39
N PRO A 193 -7.56 13.61 -6.19
CA PRO A 193 -6.27 13.04 -6.59
C PRO A 193 -5.32 12.78 -5.40
N ALA A 194 -5.33 13.66 -4.40
CA ALA A 194 -4.54 13.48 -3.19
C ALA A 194 -5.04 12.32 -2.33
N ILE A 195 -6.37 12.16 -2.22
CA ILE A 195 -6.99 11.01 -1.53
C ILE A 195 -6.58 9.72 -2.23
N ALA A 196 -6.64 9.65 -3.55
CA ALA A 196 -6.19 8.49 -4.31
C ALA A 196 -4.71 8.17 -4.03
N THR A 197 -3.85 9.19 -4.02
CA THR A 197 -2.43 9.02 -3.70
C THR A 197 -2.21 8.50 -2.28
N ALA A 198 -2.86 9.10 -1.27
CA ALA A 198 -2.79 8.64 0.11
C ALA A 198 -3.31 7.20 0.26
N SER A 199 -4.40 6.86 -0.45
CA SER A 199 -4.97 5.51 -0.47
C SER A 199 -4.02 4.47 -1.04
N ILE A 200 -3.24 4.80 -2.10
CA ILE A 200 -2.24 3.90 -2.67
C ILE A 200 -1.12 3.64 -1.66
N PHE A 201 -0.59 4.67 -1.00
CA PHE A 201 0.44 4.47 0.02
C PHE A 201 -0.07 3.63 1.19
N THR A 202 -1.29 3.90 1.66
CA THR A 202 -1.93 3.10 2.71
C THR A 202 -2.14 1.66 2.27
N PHE A 203 -2.64 1.45 1.02
CA PHE A 203 -2.80 0.12 0.46
C PHE A 203 -1.48 -0.64 0.42
N LEU A 204 -0.43 -0.06 -0.19
CA LEU A 204 0.88 -0.71 -0.31
C LEU A 204 1.49 -1.04 1.07
N GLY A 205 1.39 -0.11 2.01
CA GLY A 205 1.88 -0.31 3.38
C GLY A 205 1.16 -1.44 4.11
N THR A 206 -0.18 -1.50 4.00
CA THR A 206 -1.00 -2.52 4.70
C THR A 206 -0.96 -3.87 3.98
N TRP A 207 -1.03 -3.88 2.64
CA TRP A 207 -1.04 -5.11 1.85
C TRP A 207 0.23 -5.94 2.00
N ASN A 208 1.39 -5.26 2.04
CA ASN A 208 2.70 -5.90 2.13
C ASN A 208 3.20 -6.06 3.58
N GLU A 209 2.38 -5.67 4.57
CA GLU A 209 2.81 -5.72 5.96
C GLU A 209 2.89 -7.17 6.45
N LEU A 210 4.03 -7.55 6.97
CA LEU A 210 4.34 -8.90 7.45
C LEU A 210 4.64 -8.93 8.95
N MET A 211 5.35 -7.92 9.45
CA MET A 211 5.98 -8.00 10.77
C MET A 211 4.96 -7.89 11.92
N LEU A 212 4.07 -6.91 11.86
CA LEU A 212 2.99 -6.75 12.85
C LEU A 212 2.04 -7.94 12.78
N ALA A 213 1.67 -8.36 11.55
CA ALA A 213 0.79 -9.50 11.34
C ALA A 213 1.36 -10.79 11.90
N ASN A 214 2.64 -11.06 11.66
CA ASN A 214 3.32 -12.25 12.18
C ASN A 214 3.51 -12.22 13.70
N THR A 215 3.57 -11.02 14.30
CA THR A 215 3.79 -10.86 15.74
C THR A 215 2.48 -10.86 16.54
N PHE A 216 1.39 -10.30 15.98
CA PHE A 216 0.16 -10.06 16.73
C PHE A 216 -0.93 -11.09 16.45
N VAL A 217 -0.77 -11.93 15.44
CA VAL A 217 -1.76 -12.93 15.02
C VAL A 217 -1.19 -14.34 15.11
N ASP A 218 -1.62 -15.07 16.13
CA ASP A 218 -1.23 -16.47 16.33
C ASP A 218 -2.17 -17.44 15.58
N SER A 219 -3.46 -17.09 15.46
CA SER A 219 -4.48 -17.96 14.89
C SER A 219 -4.55 -17.86 13.36
N ASP A 220 -4.55 -18.99 12.68
CA ASP A 220 -4.75 -19.11 11.23
C ASP A 220 -6.01 -18.39 10.72
N LYS A 221 -7.02 -18.25 11.58
CA LYS A 221 -8.27 -17.58 11.22
C LYS A 221 -8.07 -16.14 10.79
N TYR A 222 -7.08 -15.44 11.36
CA TYR A 222 -6.87 -14.00 11.20
C TYR A 222 -5.59 -13.65 10.44
N ARG A 223 -4.79 -14.65 10.02
CA ARG A 223 -3.54 -14.42 9.30
C ARG A 223 -3.75 -13.66 8.00
N THR A 224 -2.78 -12.82 7.68
CA THR A 224 -2.68 -12.10 6.40
C THR A 224 -2.00 -12.96 5.33
N LEU A 225 -2.12 -12.57 4.08
CA LEU A 225 -1.52 -13.27 2.95
C LEU A 225 0.02 -13.35 3.03
N PRO A 226 0.77 -12.28 3.37
CA PRO A 226 2.22 -12.38 3.54
C PRO A 226 2.63 -13.40 4.60
N VAL A 227 1.96 -13.44 5.76
CA VAL A 227 2.22 -14.44 6.81
C VAL A 227 1.86 -15.84 6.33
N GLY A 228 0.76 -15.98 5.59
CA GLY A 228 0.36 -17.25 4.99
C GLY A 228 1.38 -17.79 4.00
N ILE A 229 1.92 -16.92 3.13
CA ILE A 229 2.98 -17.31 2.18
C ILE A 229 4.25 -17.71 2.93
N MET A 230 4.65 -16.98 3.96
CA MET A 230 5.79 -17.33 4.80
C MET A 230 5.61 -18.70 5.47
N SER A 231 4.39 -19.06 5.87
CA SER A 231 4.10 -20.37 6.48
C SER A 231 4.12 -21.56 5.51
N LEU A 232 4.23 -21.34 4.19
CA LEU A 232 4.44 -22.39 3.20
C LEU A 232 5.88 -22.92 3.21
N ALA A 233 6.81 -22.20 3.83
CA ALA A 233 8.16 -22.70 4.06
C ALA A 233 8.12 -23.82 5.09
N GLY A 234 8.43 -25.04 4.68
CA GLY A 234 8.48 -26.21 5.55
C GLY A 234 9.73 -26.23 6.43
N GLN A 235 9.63 -26.90 7.58
CA GLN A 235 10.75 -27.02 8.52
C GLN A 235 11.89 -27.90 7.96
N TYR A 236 11.56 -28.94 7.18
CA TYR A 236 12.53 -29.90 6.64
C TYR A 236 12.65 -29.85 5.13
N SER A 237 11.59 -29.44 4.45
CA SER A 237 11.59 -29.27 2.99
C SER A 237 10.68 -28.10 2.62
N THR A 238 11.09 -27.33 1.63
CA THR A 238 10.33 -26.19 1.14
C THR A 238 10.08 -26.37 -0.35
N GLU A 239 8.80 -26.32 -0.73
CA GLU A 239 8.38 -26.31 -2.14
C GLU A 239 8.40 -24.86 -2.64
N TRP A 240 9.53 -24.45 -3.20
CA TRP A 240 9.76 -23.07 -3.61
C TRP A 240 8.85 -22.61 -4.73
N GLY A 241 8.49 -23.51 -5.66
CA GLY A 241 7.51 -23.21 -6.69
C GLY A 241 6.12 -22.88 -6.12
N LEU A 242 5.74 -23.54 -5.02
CA LEU A 242 4.50 -23.26 -4.28
C LEU A 242 4.52 -21.87 -3.64
N ILE A 243 5.63 -21.50 -2.99
CA ILE A 243 5.83 -20.16 -2.45
C ILE A 243 5.77 -19.14 -3.59
N GLY A 244 6.43 -19.40 -4.72
CA GLY A 244 6.37 -18.56 -5.91
C GLY A 244 4.96 -18.35 -6.42
N ALA A 245 4.12 -19.39 -6.44
CA ALA A 245 2.71 -19.28 -6.82
C ALA A 245 1.94 -18.36 -5.85
N GLY A 246 2.15 -18.50 -4.54
CA GLY A 246 1.60 -17.61 -3.52
C GLY A 246 2.03 -16.15 -3.73
N MET A 247 3.31 -15.91 -4.03
CA MET A 247 3.85 -14.57 -4.30
C MET A 247 3.28 -13.96 -5.58
N VAL A 248 3.06 -14.73 -6.66
CA VAL A 248 2.37 -14.25 -7.87
C VAL A 248 0.94 -13.82 -7.51
N ILE A 249 0.20 -14.66 -6.77
CA ILE A 249 -1.16 -14.32 -6.32
C ILE A 249 -1.16 -13.03 -5.50
N ALA A 250 -0.21 -12.86 -4.58
CA ALA A 250 -0.09 -11.65 -3.76
C ALA A 250 0.28 -10.38 -4.56
N THR A 251 0.96 -10.54 -5.68
CA THR A 251 1.37 -9.42 -6.54
C THR A 251 0.23 -8.87 -7.40
N LEU A 252 -0.75 -9.71 -7.78
CA LEU A 252 -1.83 -9.33 -8.67
C LEU A 252 -2.65 -8.11 -8.19
N PRO A 253 -3.13 -8.04 -6.93
CA PRO A 253 -3.87 -6.86 -6.47
C PRO A 253 -3.05 -5.57 -6.52
N THR A 254 -1.75 -5.65 -6.23
CA THR A 254 -0.85 -4.50 -6.30
C THR A 254 -0.76 -3.96 -7.74
N ILE A 255 -0.58 -4.85 -8.73
CA ILE A 255 -0.54 -4.47 -10.15
C ILE A 255 -1.88 -3.88 -10.59
N ILE A 256 -2.99 -4.52 -10.21
CA ILE A 256 -4.34 -4.07 -10.57
C ILE A 256 -4.60 -2.66 -10.02
N ILE A 257 -4.36 -2.44 -8.73
CA ILE A 257 -4.59 -1.12 -8.11
C ILE A 257 -3.68 -0.06 -8.70
N TYR A 258 -2.39 -0.39 -8.94
CA TYR A 258 -1.48 0.55 -9.59
C TYR A 258 -1.97 0.92 -11.00
N PHE A 259 -2.46 -0.03 -11.77
CA PHE A 259 -2.98 0.24 -13.12
C PHE A 259 -4.16 1.22 -13.10
N PHE A 260 -5.10 1.04 -12.18
CA PHE A 260 -6.27 1.93 -12.07
C PHE A 260 -5.95 3.30 -11.50
N LEU A 261 -4.97 3.40 -10.60
CA LEU A 261 -4.68 4.64 -9.88
C LEU A 261 -3.41 5.37 -10.36
N SER A 262 -2.67 4.81 -11.31
CA SER A 262 -1.42 5.39 -11.83
C SER A 262 -1.58 6.81 -12.38
N LYS A 263 -2.71 7.09 -13.05
CA LYS A 263 -3.02 8.42 -13.58
C LYS A 263 -3.19 9.46 -12.46
N GLN A 264 -3.91 9.13 -11.41
CA GLN A 264 -4.14 10.00 -10.26
C GLN A 264 -2.84 10.30 -9.51
N VAL A 265 -1.95 9.30 -9.38
CA VAL A 265 -0.61 9.50 -8.79
C VAL A 265 0.21 10.46 -9.64
N GLN A 266 0.23 10.28 -10.96
CA GLN A 266 0.97 11.19 -11.86
C GLN A 266 0.44 12.63 -11.78
N GLU A 267 -0.87 12.82 -11.79
CA GLU A 267 -1.51 14.13 -11.64
C GLU A 267 -1.14 14.80 -10.31
N SER A 268 -1.12 14.03 -9.21
CA SER A 268 -0.76 14.55 -7.88
C SER A 268 0.70 14.99 -7.79
N LEU A 269 1.62 14.26 -8.42
CA LEU A 269 3.05 14.61 -8.44
C LEU A 269 3.33 15.88 -9.26
N VAL A 270 2.60 16.08 -10.38
CA VAL A 270 2.74 17.27 -11.21
C VAL A 270 2.26 18.52 -10.46
N VAL A 271 1.14 18.46 -9.76
CA VAL A 271 0.63 19.58 -8.95
C VAL A 271 1.61 19.96 -7.83
N GLY A 272 2.31 18.99 -7.23
CA GLY A 272 3.35 19.22 -6.24
C GLY A 272 4.63 19.86 -6.81
N ALA A 273 5.01 19.50 -8.04
CA ALA A 273 6.24 19.95 -8.69
C ALA A 273 6.15 21.37 -9.33
N VAL A 274 4.95 21.83 -9.68
CA VAL A 274 4.76 23.16 -10.31
C VAL A 274 4.77 24.30 -9.29
N LYS A 275 4.82 24.02 -7.99
CA LYS A 275 4.85 25.00 -6.89
C LYS A 275 6.23 25.21 -6.26
N GLY A 276 7.30 24.65 -6.85
CA GLY A 276 8.70 24.87 -6.48
C GLY A 276 9.36 25.92 -7.34
#